data_af6ab93237aa778d59be0adc8793d292
#
_entry.id   af6ab93237aa778d59be0adc8793d292
#
_cell.length_a   1.000
_cell.length_b   1.000
_cell.length_c   1.000
_cell.angle_alpha   90.00
_cell.angle_beta   90.00
_cell.angle_gamma   90.00
#
_symmetry.space_group_name_H-M   'P 1'
#
loop_
_entity.id
_entity.type
_entity.pdbx_description
1 polymer ?
#
loop_
_entity_poly.entity_id
_entity_poly.type
_entity_poly.pdbx_seq_one_letter_code
_entity_poly.pdbx_strand_id
1 'polypeptide(L)'
;MIRIAHISDLHFAKISFNPFQFFTKRWLGNFNSLLSRQKAFVPAHLTPLPSLFSELEVDQLIISGDLTTTSRDKEFAEAKKFTDTCKLSTFIIPGNHDHYTKKAYRDKIFYDYFPNAPLKSSGVSATSLGSKWWLVGLDTTVATPWFSSHGKFSIEIEKRLEVVLKDIPKGDSVLLVNHFPFFNNEIRKILDRADYLKRLLQQFPQVKLFLHGHTHRQTLADLRGNQLPIILDSGSTTHKYLGGWNLIDISDQGCDVHMYQLKNSSWEKTKTSSFTWEP
;
A
#
# COMPACT_ATOMS: atom_id res chain seq x y z
N MET A 1 17.41 -4.04 -14.48
CA MET A 1 17.14 -3.54 -13.10
C MET A 1 15.88 -2.70 -13.18
N ILE A 2 14.98 -2.83 -12.22
CA ILE A 2 13.75 -2.04 -12.13
C ILE A 2 13.80 -1.31 -10.79
N ARG A 3 13.59 -0.01 -10.81
CA ARG A 3 13.64 0.87 -9.64
C ARG A 3 12.25 1.30 -9.23
N ILE A 4 11.85 0.97 -8.01
CA ILE A 4 10.48 1.13 -7.51
C ILE A 4 10.48 2.06 -6.30
N ALA A 5 9.64 3.09 -6.32
CA ALA A 5 9.29 3.84 -5.12
C ALA A 5 8.05 3.21 -4.49
N HIS A 6 8.13 2.80 -3.22
CA HIS A 6 7.03 2.28 -2.43
C HIS A 6 6.65 3.27 -1.33
N ILE A 7 5.46 3.82 -1.42
CA ILE A 7 4.85 4.74 -0.45
C ILE A 7 3.50 4.19 0.03
N SER A 8 3.04 4.65 1.18
CA SER A 8 1.73 4.25 1.75
C SER A 8 1.17 5.29 2.72
N ASP A 9 -0.09 5.14 3.07
CA ASP A 9 -0.73 5.85 4.18
C ASP A 9 -0.57 7.38 4.06
N LEU A 10 -1.00 7.92 2.90
CA LEU A 10 -0.89 9.33 2.56
C LEU A 10 -1.90 10.19 3.32
N HIS A 11 -3.06 9.62 3.66
CA HIS A 11 -4.09 10.20 4.49
C HIS A 11 -4.46 11.65 4.14
N PHE A 12 -4.68 11.94 2.85
CA PHE A 12 -5.25 13.22 2.45
C PHE A 12 -6.55 13.46 3.23
N ALA A 13 -6.63 14.60 3.91
CA ALA A 13 -7.75 14.94 4.78
C ALA A 13 -8.38 16.26 4.36
N LYS A 14 -9.70 16.28 4.24
CA LYS A 14 -10.48 17.52 4.05
C LYS A 14 -11.61 17.58 5.06
N ILE A 15 -11.60 18.60 5.92
CA ILE A 15 -12.67 18.81 6.88
C ILE A 15 -13.96 19.19 6.16
N SER A 16 -15.07 18.62 6.61
CA SER A 16 -16.41 19.02 6.18
C SER A 16 -17.23 19.42 7.38
N PHE A 17 -17.81 20.61 7.31
CA PHE A 17 -18.73 21.16 8.32
C PHE A 17 -20.19 20.83 8.00
N ASN A 18 -20.48 19.78 7.20
CA ASN A 18 -21.84 19.38 6.88
C ASN A 18 -22.53 18.76 8.11
N PRO A 19 -23.57 19.40 8.69
CA PRO A 19 -24.26 18.91 9.90
C PRO A 19 -24.95 17.56 9.71
N PHE A 20 -25.35 17.19 8.49
CA PHE A 20 -25.96 15.89 8.21
C PHE A 20 -25.00 14.70 8.36
N GLN A 21 -23.73 14.95 8.62
CA GLN A 21 -22.72 13.90 8.86
C GLN A 21 -22.55 13.54 10.33
N PHE A 22 -23.21 14.25 11.27
CA PHE A 22 -23.09 14.04 12.72
C PHE A 22 -23.40 12.62 13.19
N PHE A 23 -24.26 11.90 12.48
CA PHE A 23 -24.64 10.51 12.80
C PHE A 23 -23.93 9.46 11.94
N THR A 24 -22.85 9.81 11.26
CA THR A 24 -22.12 8.87 10.37
C THR A 24 -20.70 8.62 10.88
N LYS A 25 -20.09 7.49 10.47
CA LYS A 25 -18.68 7.18 10.70
C LYS A 25 -17.74 8.34 10.31
N ARG A 26 -18.15 9.16 9.31
CA ARG A 26 -17.41 10.34 8.87
C ARG A 26 -17.31 11.44 9.92
N TRP A 27 -18.29 11.56 10.82
CA TRP A 27 -18.21 12.56 11.91
C TRP A 27 -17.12 12.20 12.92
N LEU A 28 -17.03 10.93 13.31
CA LEU A 28 -15.90 10.46 14.14
C LEU A 28 -14.57 10.66 13.45
N GLY A 29 -14.50 10.38 12.13
CA GLY A 29 -13.33 10.66 11.30
C GLY A 29 -12.98 12.16 11.28
N ASN A 30 -13.99 13.04 11.17
CA ASN A 30 -13.80 14.50 11.27
C ASN A 30 -13.31 14.93 12.64
N PHE A 31 -13.93 14.42 13.72
CA PHE A 31 -13.55 14.76 15.09
C PHE A 31 -12.13 14.28 15.42
N ASN A 32 -11.78 13.06 15.04
CA ASN A 32 -10.42 12.55 15.15
C ASN A 32 -9.43 13.31 14.24
N SER A 33 -9.89 13.76 13.06
CA SER A 33 -9.07 14.57 12.15
C SER A 33 -8.80 15.95 12.73
N LEU A 34 -9.80 16.59 13.33
CA LEU A 34 -9.64 17.90 14.00
C LEU A 34 -8.71 17.82 15.21
N LEU A 35 -8.78 16.74 16.00
CA LEU A 35 -8.07 16.66 17.27
C LEU A 35 -6.66 16.09 17.15
N SER A 36 -6.41 15.13 16.25
CA SER A 36 -5.13 14.43 16.20
C SER A 36 -4.58 14.15 14.80
N ARG A 37 -5.41 13.72 13.83
CA ARG A 37 -4.93 13.26 12.53
C ARG A 37 -4.38 14.35 11.63
N GLN A 38 -5.01 15.54 11.56
CA GLN A 38 -4.45 16.66 10.78
C GLN A 38 -3.11 17.15 11.34
N LYS A 39 -2.88 16.93 12.64
CA LYS A 39 -1.59 17.23 13.27
C LYS A 39 -0.57 16.13 13.05
N ALA A 40 -1.02 14.91 12.75
CA ALA A 40 -0.16 13.75 12.57
C ALA A 40 0.28 13.52 11.11
N PHE A 41 -0.54 13.93 10.14
CA PHE A 41 -0.27 13.74 8.71
C PHE A 41 -0.13 15.09 8.00
N VAL A 42 0.97 15.27 7.29
CA VAL A 42 1.37 16.54 6.65
C VAL A 42 1.55 16.29 5.15
N PRO A 43 0.53 16.52 4.30
CA PRO A 43 0.62 16.32 2.85
C PRO A 43 1.76 17.09 2.17
N ALA A 44 2.23 18.20 2.79
CA ALA A 44 3.37 18.94 2.27
C ALA A 44 4.67 18.11 2.17
N HIS A 45 4.79 17.02 2.94
CA HIS A 45 5.91 16.09 2.82
C HIS A 45 5.98 15.40 1.44
N LEU A 46 4.87 15.32 0.72
CA LEU A 46 4.82 14.75 -0.62
C LEU A 46 5.34 15.71 -1.71
N THR A 47 5.40 17.02 -1.44
CA THR A 47 5.74 18.03 -2.44
C THR A 47 7.10 17.80 -3.10
N PRO A 48 8.18 17.41 -2.41
CA PRO A 48 9.48 17.19 -3.03
C PRO A 48 9.59 15.82 -3.73
N LEU A 49 8.68 14.88 -3.47
CA LEU A 49 8.81 13.49 -3.97
C LEU A 49 8.81 13.36 -5.49
N PRO A 50 7.97 14.09 -6.28
CA PRO A 50 8.02 13.96 -7.73
C PRO A 50 9.40 14.30 -8.32
N SER A 51 10.05 15.37 -7.85
CA SER A 51 11.40 15.74 -8.27
C SER A 51 12.43 14.71 -7.80
N LEU A 52 12.34 14.28 -6.55
CA LEU A 52 13.22 13.27 -5.98
C LEU A 52 13.12 11.92 -6.72
N PHE A 53 11.90 11.50 -7.09
CA PHE A 53 11.71 10.28 -7.87
C PHE A 53 12.32 10.39 -9.26
N SER A 54 12.24 11.57 -9.88
CA SER A 54 12.90 11.83 -11.17
C SER A 54 14.44 11.82 -11.04
N GLU A 55 14.98 12.45 -10.01
CA GLU A 55 16.44 12.48 -9.73
C GLU A 55 16.99 11.06 -9.43
N LEU A 56 16.19 10.24 -8.80
CA LEU A 56 16.53 8.85 -8.47
C LEU A 56 16.21 7.88 -9.63
N GLU A 57 15.72 8.37 -10.76
CA GLU A 57 15.38 7.56 -11.94
C GLU A 57 14.41 6.41 -11.60
N VAL A 58 13.32 6.72 -10.86
CA VAL A 58 12.30 5.74 -10.50
C VAL A 58 11.50 5.34 -11.73
N ASP A 59 11.38 4.02 -11.98
CA ASP A 59 10.59 3.48 -13.10
C ASP A 59 9.11 3.31 -12.73
N GLN A 60 8.83 2.90 -11.49
CA GLN A 60 7.51 2.52 -11.02
C GLN A 60 7.21 3.11 -9.64
N LEU A 61 6.05 3.74 -9.50
CA LEU A 61 5.51 4.14 -8.20
C LEU A 61 4.47 3.10 -7.73
N ILE A 62 4.62 2.61 -6.51
CA ILE A 62 3.65 1.72 -5.86
C ILE A 62 3.09 2.41 -4.63
N ILE A 63 1.76 2.47 -4.53
CA ILE A 63 1.06 3.00 -3.37
C ILE A 63 0.22 1.88 -2.74
N SER A 64 0.62 1.44 -1.56
CA SER A 64 -0.01 0.30 -0.89
C SER A 64 -1.22 0.67 -0.01
N GLY A 65 -1.94 1.74 -0.36
CA GLY A 65 -3.25 2.08 0.20
C GLY A 65 -3.25 3.26 1.17
N ASP A 66 -4.45 3.53 1.70
CA ASP A 66 -4.76 4.64 2.61
C ASP A 66 -4.36 6.01 2.05
N LEU A 67 -4.79 6.28 0.81
CA LEU A 67 -4.60 7.58 0.17
C LEU A 67 -5.43 8.65 0.85
N THR A 68 -6.64 8.31 1.27
CA THR A 68 -7.61 9.23 1.89
C THR A 68 -7.77 8.98 3.38
N THR A 69 -8.37 9.93 4.10
CA THR A 69 -8.71 9.73 5.52
C THR A 69 -10.14 9.24 5.71
N THR A 70 -11.08 9.66 4.87
CA THR A 70 -12.53 9.40 5.06
C THR A 70 -13.26 9.05 3.75
N SER A 71 -12.58 8.69 2.69
CA SER A 71 -13.12 8.34 1.36
C SER A 71 -14.01 9.43 0.76
N ARG A 72 -13.56 10.70 0.78
CA ARG A 72 -14.30 11.81 0.16
C ARG A 72 -13.75 12.11 -1.23
N ASP A 73 -14.61 12.54 -2.12
CA ASP A 73 -14.22 12.94 -3.49
C ASP A 73 -13.09 13.98 -3.48
N LYS A 74 -13.14 14.97 -2.59
CA LYS A 74 -12.09 15.99 -2.46
C LYS A 74 -10.75 15.43 -1.98
N GLU A 75 -10.77 14.40 -1.15
CA GLU A 75 -9.55 13.71 -0.69
C GLU A 75 -8.96 12.87 -1.82
N PHE A 76 -9.79 12.13 -2.55
CA PHE A 76 -9.37 11.39 -3.74
C PHE A 76 -8.83 12.30 -4.84
N ALA A 77 -9.48 13.46 -5.08
CA ALA A 77 -9.01 14.43 -6.07
C ALA A 77 -7.60 14.97 -5.74
N GLU A 78 -7.31 15.25 -4.46
CA GLU A 78 -5.98 15.68 -4.03
C GLU A 78 -4.94 14.55 -4.19
N ALA A 79 -5.32 13.31 -3.81
CA ALA A 79 -4.46 12.15 -4.01
C ALA A 79 -4.18 11.92 -5.50
N LYS A 80 -5.19 12.02 -6.36
CA LYS A 80 -5.05 11.92 -7.81
C LYS A 80 -4.12 12.99 -8.37
N LYS A 81 -4.29 14.24 -7.94
CA LYS A 81 -3.40 15.34 -8.33
C LYS A 81 -1.95 15.06 -7.98
N PHE A 82 -1.68 14.53 -6.78
CA PHE A 82 -0.32 14.16 -6.39
C PHE A 82 0.23 13.05 -7.30
N THR A 83 -0.52 11.96 -7.52
CA THR A 83 -0.06 10.86 -8.37
C THR A 83 0.21 11.31 -9.81
N ASP A 84 -0.63 12.17 -10.37
CA ASP A 84 -0.44 12.74 -11.71
C ASP A 84 0.80 13.62 -11.81
N THR A 85 1.16 14.32 -10.71
CA THR A 85 2.36 15.15 -10.66
C THR A 85 3.65 14.31 -10.71
N CYS A 86 3.62 13.06 -10.22
CA CYS A 86 4.77 12.16 -10.25
C CYS A 86 5.17 11.75 -11.68
N LYS A 87 4.25 11.75 -12.65
CA LYS A 87 4.49 11.39 -14.07
C LYS A 87 5.15 10.02 -14.26
N LEU A 88 4.89 9.09 -13.35
CA LEU A 88 5.42 7.74 -13.34
C LEU A 88 4.32 6.71 -13.67
N SER A 89 4.73 5.56 -14.19
CA SER A 89 3.89 4.37 -14.13
C SER A 89 3.52 4.11 -12.67
N THR A 90 2.22 4.08 -12.35
CA THR A 90 1.78 4.04 -10.96
C THR A 90 0.81 2.87 -10.75
N PHE A 91 1.10 2.04 -9.74
CA PHE A 91 0.22 0.97 -9.30
C PHE A 91 -0.31 1.27 -7.90
N ILE A 92 -1.61 1.31 -7.76
CA ILE A 92 -2.28 1.73 -6.52
C ILE A 92 -3.31 0.70 -6.12
N ILE A 93 -3.29 0.30 -4.85
CA ILE A 93 -4.34 -0.50 -4.23
C ILE A 93 -5.06 0.31 -3.15
N PRO A 94 -6.32 0.01 -2.82
CA PRO A 94 -7.00 0.68 -1.72
C PRO A 94 -6.54 0.20 -0.35
N GLY A 95 -6.58 1.09 0.64
CA GLY A 95 -6.52 0.78 2.06
C GLY A 95 -7.89 0.91 2.73
N ASN A 96 -7.98 0.63 4.04
CA ASN A 96 -9.25 0.69 4.77
C ASN A 96 -9.84 2.09 4.85
N HIS A 97 -9.01 3.12 4.79
CA HIS A 97 -9.46 4.51 4.76
C HIS A 97 -10.00 4.93 3.40
N ASP A 98 -9.64 4.26 2.31
CA ASP A 98 -10.18 4.50 0.98
C ASP A 98 -11.58 3.89 0.80
N HIS A 99 -11.93 2.93 1.65
CA HIS A 99 -13.26 2.33 1.78
C HIS A 99 -13.91 2.62 3.14
N TYR A 100 -13.67 3.81 3.70
CA TYR A 100 -14.02 4.20 5.07
C TYR A 100 -15.50 4.08 5.41
N THR A 101 -16.40 4.27 4.44
CA THR A 101 -17.86 4.17 4.65
C THR A 101 -18.45 2.99 3.88
N LYS A 102 -19.56 2.42 4.38
CA LYS A 102 -20.32 1.40 3.65
C LYS A 102 -20.68 1.83 2.22
N LYS A 103 -20.99 3.12 2.03
CA LYS A 103 -21.28 3.67 0.70
C LYS A 103 -20.04 3.64 -0.17
N ALA A 104 -18.90 4.16 0.30
CA ALA A 104 -17.65 4.18 -0.47
C ALA A 104 -17.21 2.77 -0.88
N TYR A 105 -17.34 1.79 0.03
CA TYR A 105 -17.05 0.40 -0.24
C TYR A 105 -18.00 -0.23 -1.27
N ARG A 106 -19.33 -0.08 -1.09
CA ARG A 106 -20.34 -0.65 -1.98
C ARG A 106 -20.24 -0.07 -3.39
N ASP A 107 -20.11 1.26 -3.48
CA ASP A 107 -20.08 1.98 -4.75
C ASP A 107 -18.67 1.96 -5.38
N LYS A 108 -17.69 1.40 -4.67
CA LYS A 108 -16.28 1.25 -5.11
C LYS A 108 -15.68 2.58 -5.63
N ILE A 109 -15.94 3.68 -4.92
CA ILE A 109 -15.59 5.06 -5.31
C ILE A 109 -14.08 5.21 -5.58
N PHE A 110 -13.23 4.49 -4.87
CA PHE A 110 -11.78 4.47 -5.09
C PHE A 110 -11.43 4.25 -6.57
N TYR A 111 -12.11 3.32 -7.24
CA TYR A 111 -11.82 2.95 -8.62
C TYR A 111 -12.30 3.94 -9.67
N ASP A 112 -13.09 4.95 -9.28
CA ASP A 112 -13.46 6.06 -10.16
C ASP A 112 -12.29 7.04 -10.32
N TYR A 113 -11.40 7.11 -9.31
CA TYR A 113 -10.18 7.93 -9.32
C TYR A 113 -8.94 7.15 -9.76
N PHE A 114 -8.84 5.88 -9.38
CA PHE A 114 -7.71 4.99 -9.66
C PHE A 114 -8.20 3.71 -10.36
N PRO A 115 -8.48 3.78 -11.67
CA PRO A 115 -9.05 2.67 -12.42
C PRO A 115 -8.14 1.45 -12.45
N ASN A 116 -8.66 0.30 -12.00
CA ASN A 116 -8.05 -1.01 -12.13
C ASN A 116 -9.17 -2.05 -12.21
N ALA A 117 -9.58 -2.40 -13.42
CA ALA A 117 -10.74 -3.25 -13.64
C ALA A 117 -10.61 -4.67 -13.04
N PRO A 118 -9.46 -5.38 -13.16
CA PRO A 118 -9.27 -6.66 -12.50
C PRO A 118 -9.35 -6.56 -10.97
N LEU A 119 -8.70 -5.56 -10.36
CA LEU A 119 -8.72 -5.36 -8.91
C LEU A 119 -10.14 -5.03 -8.43
N LYS A 120 -10.85 -4.14 -9.16
CA LYS A 120 -12.25 -3.77 -8.88
C LYS A 120 -13.20 -4.97 -8.91
N SER A 121 -13.01 -5.89 -9.84
CA SER A 121 -13.94 -7.01 -10.07
C SER A 121 -13.63 -8.24 -9.22
N SER A 122 -12.37 -8.60 -9.08
CA SER A 122 -11.94 -9.87 -8.45
C SER A 122 -11.12 -9.72 -7.18
N GLY A 123 -10.73 -8.48 -6.81
CA GLY A 123 -9.82 -8.21 -5.69
C GLY A 123 -8.36 -8.58 -5.98
N VAL A 124 -8.02 -9.02 -7.20
CA VAL A 124 -6.65 -9.37 -7.61
C VAL A 124 -6.35 -8.77 -8.96
N SER A 125 -5.21 -8.12 -9.09
CA SER A 125 -4.69 -7.60 -10.36
C SER A 125 -3.24 -7.99 -10.52
N ALA A 126 -2.83 -8.37 -11.73
CA ALA A 126 -1.45 -8.67 -12.08
C ALA A 126 -1.04 -7.87 -13.32
N THR A 127 0.18 -7.35 -13.32
CA THR A 127 0.78 -6.67 -14.46
C THR A 127 2.27 -6.99 -14.53
N SER A 128 2.79 -7.13 -15.75
CA SER A 128 4.23 -7.33 -15.94
C SER A 128 4.97 -6.01 -15.73
N LEU A 129 6.07 -6.07 -14.98
CA LEU A 129 7.03 -4.98 -14.86
C LEU A 129 8.16 -5.08 -15.88
N GLY A 130 8.18 -6.13 -16.70
CA GLY A 130 9.32 -6.49 -17.54
C GLY A 130 10.39 -7.27 -16.76
N SER A 131 11.49 -7.62 -17.43
CA SER A 131 12.65 -8.31 -16.82
C SER A 131 12.26 -9.51 -15.93
N LYS A 132 11.26 -10.29 -16.35
CA LYS A 132 10.71 -11.45 -15.61
C LYS A 132 10.12 -11.10 -14.22
N TRP A 133 9.66 -9.87 -14.02
CA TRP A 133 9.00 -9.45 -12.80
C TRP A 133 7.53 -9.14 -13.02
N TRP A 134 6.72 -9.59 -12.09
CA TRP A 134 5.27 -9.34 -12.04
C TRP A 134 4.91 -8.59 -10.77
N LEU A 135 4.05 -7.63 -10.93
CA LEU A 135 3.42 -6.89 -9.85
C LEU A 135 2.00 -7.41 -9.66
N VAL A 136 1.72 -7.97 -8.48
CA VAL A 136 0.40 -8.49 -8.13
C VAL A 136 -0.15 -7.69 -6.97
N GLY A 137 -1.33 -7.11 -7.14
CA GLY A 137 -2.00 -6.33 -6.09
C GLY A 137 -3.25 -7.01 -5.58
N LEU A 138 -3.52 -6.85 -4.29
CA LEU A 138 -4.70 -7.36 -3.61
C LEU A 138 -5.56 -6.22 -3.06
N ASP A 139 -6.87 -6.29 -3.26
CA ASP A 139 -7.86 -5.51 -2.53
C ASP A 139 -8.50 -6.39 -1.46
N THR A 140 -7.95 -6.36 -0.27
CA THR A 140 -8.45 -7.08 0.89
C THR A 140 -9.26 -6.19 1.85
N THR A 141 -9.66 -5.00 1.37
CA THR A 141 -10.45 -4.07 2.16
C THR A 141 -11.87 -4.58 2.37
N VAL A 142 -12.47 -4.19 3.49
CA VAL A 142 -13.86 -4.47 3.83
C VAL A 142 -14.51 -3.26 4.50
N ALA A 143 -15.83 -3.16 4.42
CA ALA A 143 -16.57 -2.15 5.16
C ALA A 143 -16.56 -2.49 6.66
N THR A 144 -15.70 -1.86 7.43
CA THR A 144 -15.54 -2.14 8.86
C THR A 144 -16.45 -1.31 9.76
N PRO A 145 -16.78 -1.82 10.98
CA PRO A 145 -17.40 -1.01 12.05
C PRO A 145 -16.50 0.17 12.46
N TRP A 146 -17.03 1.07 13.26
CA TRP A 146 -16.37 2.32 13.68
C TRP A 146 -15.04 2.13 14.42
N PHE A 147 -14.91 1.01 15.13
CA PHE A 147 -13.79 0.69 16.00
C PHE A 147 -12.82 -0.34 15.41
N SER A 148 -12.97 -0.68 14.15
CA SER A 148 -12.12 -1.67 13.47
C SER A 148 -11.62 -1.14 12.13
N SER A 149 -10.42 -1.57 11.76
CA SER A 149 -9.76 -1.29 10.48
C SER A 149 -9.11 -2.56 9.93
N HIS A 150 -9.75 -3.72 10.14
CA HIS A 150 -9.25 -4.99 9.63
C HIS A 150 -9.47 -5.14 8.12
N GLY A 151 -8.64 -5.96 7.49
CA GLY A 151 -8.86 -6.46 6.13
C GLY A 151 -9.36 -7.89 6.14
N LYS A 152 -9.71 -8.43 4.98
CA LYS A 152 -10.15 -9.82 4.84
C LYS A 152 -9.58 -10.45 3.57
N PHE A 153 -8.76 -11.47 3.74
CA PHE A 153 -8.34 -12.34 2.66
C PHE A 153 -9.44 -13.37 2.40
N SER A 154 -10.42 -13.01 1.56
CA SER A 154 -11.59 -13.86 1.33
C SER A 154 -11.23 -15.12 0.54
N ILE A 155 -12.11 -16.13 0.57
CA ILE A 155 -11.92 -17.37 -0.21
C ILE A 155 -11.87 -17.07 -1.72
N GLU A 156 -12.63 -16.08 -2.17
CA GLU A 156 -12.67 -15.66 -3.57
C GLU A 156 -11.32 -15.05 -3.99
N ILE A 157 -10.74 -14.16 -3.16
CA ILE A 157 -9.42 -13.57 -3.39
C ILE A 157 -8.34 -14.65 -3.33
N GLU A 158 -8.41 -15.59 -2.37
CA GLU A 158 -7.48 -16.72 -2.25
C GLU A 158 -7.44 -17.55 -3.54
N LYS A 159 -8.60 -18.02 -4.01
CA LYS A 159 -8.72 -18.78 -5.25
C LYS A 159 -8.22 -17.99 -6.47
N ARG A 160 -8.56 -16.71 -6.54
CA ARG A 160 -8.14 -15.87 -7.66
C ARG A 160 -6.62 -15.63 -7.64
N LEU A 161 -6.04 -15.37 -6.48
CA LEU A 161 -4.61 -15.21 -6.33
C LEU A 161 -3.86 -16.49 -6.72
N GLU A 162 -4.34 -17.65 -6.30
CA GLU A 162 -3.76 -18.94 -6.66
C GLU A 162 -3.73 -19.14 -8.18
N VAL A 163 -4.83 -18.84 -8.86
CA VAL A 163 -4.89 -18.90 -10.34
C VAL A 163 -3.88 -17.94 -10.95
N VAL A 164 -3.86 -16.68 -10.52
CA VAL A 164 -2.94 -15.67 -11.04
C VAL A 164 -1.48 -16.10 -10.86
N LEU A 165 -1.12 -16.62 -9.67
CA LEU A 165 0.25 -17.07 -9.42
C LEU A 165 0.66 -18.32 -10.23
N LYS A 166 -0.31 -19.19 -10.56
CA LYS A 166 -0.08 -20.33 -11.47
C LYS A 166 0.09 -19.93 -12.93
N ASP A 167 -0.59 -18.86 -13.36
CA ASP A 167 -0.55 -18.35 -14.74
C ASP A 167 0.74 -17.55 -15.03
N ILE A 168 1.44 -17.07 -14.01
CA ILE A 168 2.73 -16.38 -14.16
C ILE A 168 3.76 -17.39 -14.68
N PRO A 169 4.54 -17.04 -15.73
CA PRO A 169 5.52 -17.95 -16.32
C PRO A 169 6.52 -18.49 -15.29
N LYS A 170 6.88 -19.77 -15.43
CA LYS A 170 7.92 -20.39 -14.60
C LYS A 170 9.25 -19.67 -14.75
N GLY A 171 9.87 -19.33 -13.64
CA GLY A 171 11.12 -18.57 -13.60
C GLY A 171 10.94 -17.07 -13.51
N ASP A 172 9.70 -16.57 -13.60
CA ASP A 172 9.41 -15.17 -13.30
C ASP A 172 9.20 -14.97 -11.79
N SER A 173 9.53 -13.78 -11.33
CA SER A 173 9.42 -13.38 -9.92
C SER A 173 8.21 -12.47 -9.70
N VAL A 174 7.67 -12.49 -8.49
CA VAL A 174 6.50 -11.71 -8.12
C VAL A 174 6.81 -10.77 -6.97
N LEU A 175 6.39 -9.53 -7.14
CA LEU A 175 6.23 -8.53 -6.08
C LEU A 175 4.73 -8.44 -5.77
N LEU A 176 4.34 -8.85 -4.56
CA LEU A 176 2.96 -8.83 -4.10
C LEU A 176 2.70 -7.58 -3.26
N VAL A 177 1.59 -6.89 -3.51
CA VAL A 177 1.20 -5.69 -2.77
C VAL A 177 -0.16 -5.90 -2.11
N ASN A 178 -0.23 -5.70 -0.81
CA ASN A 178 -1.47 -5.67 -0.03
C ASN A 178 -1.39 -4.53 0.98
N HIS A 179 -2.51 -3.91 1.32
CA HIS A 179 -2.46 -2.85 2.33
C HIS A 179 -2.16 -3.40 3.73
N PHE A 180 -2.77 -4.52 4.09
CA PHE A 180 -2.65 -5.11 5.43
C PHE A 180 -1.44 -6.06 5.51
N PRO A 181 -0.66 -6.00 6.62
CA PRO A 181 0.34 -7.01 6.91
C PRO A 181 -0.31 -8.36 7.23
N PHE A 182 0.40 -9.44 7.03
CA PHE A 182 -0.06 -10.74 7.51
C PHE A 182 0.46 -11.09 8.92
N PHE A 183 1.21 -10.19 9.55
CA PHE A 183 1.56 -10.22 10.97
C PHE A 183 1.14 -8.91 11.61
N ASN A 184 0.23 -8.97 12.56
CA ASN A 184 -0.16 -7.82 13.38
C ASN A 184 -0.68 -8.33 14.72
N ASN A 185 -0.21 -7.76 15.81
CA ASN A 185 -0.66 -8.11 17.17
C ASN A 185 -1.91 -7.33 17.61
N GLU A 186 -2.31 -6.32 16.85
CA GLU A 186 -3.50 -5.51 17.16
C GLU A 186 -4.74 -6.12 16.51
N ILE A 187 -5.54 -6.87 17.28
CA ILE A 187 -6.74 -7.62 16.82
C ILE A 187 -7.67 -6.79 15.91
N ARG A 188 -7.77 -5.48 16.14
CA ARG A 188 -8.65 -4.60 15.36
C ARG A 188 -8.05 -4.15 14.01
N LYS A 189 -6.81 -4.50 13.74
CA LYS A 189 -6.04 -4.10 12.55
C LYS A 189 -5.45 -5.29 11.79
N ILE A 190 -5.92 -6.50 12.07
CA ILE A 190 -5.41 -7.72 11.43
C ILE A 190 -5.97 -7.88 10.01
N LEU A 191 -5.32 -8.70 9.24
CA LEU A 191 -5.89 -9.29 8.04
C LEU A 191 -6.59 -10.60 8.43
N ASP A 192 -7.93 -10.64 8.37
CA ASP A 192 -8.68 -11.86 8.59
C ASP A 192 -8.24 -12.92 7.57
N ARG A 193 -8.01 -14.16 8.03
CA ARG A 193 -7.46 -15.26 7.24
C ARG A 193 -6.02 -15.04 6.75
N ALA A 194 -5.22 -14.22 7.43
CA ALA A 194 -3.80 -14.03 7.11
C ALA A 194 -3.01 -15.36 7.06
N ASP A 195 -3.37 -16.34 7.88
CA ASP A 195 -2.72 -17.65 7.88
C ASP A 195 -2.96 -18.45 6.58
N TYR A 196 -4.09 -18.23 5.91
CA TYR A 196 -4.33 -18.80 4.59
C TYR A 196 -3.47 -18.12 3.53
N LEU A 197 -3.32 -16.80 3.59
CA LEU A 197 -2.39 -16.09 2.71
C LEU A 197 -0.94 -16.58 2.92
N LYS A 198 -0.48 -16.71 4.17
CA LYS A 198 0.86 -17.25 4.47
C LYS A 198 1.06 -18.64 3.88
N ARG A 199 0.11 -19.57 4.12
CA ARG A 199 0.18 -20.93 3.55
C ARG A 199 0.16 -20.94 2.03
N LEU A 200 -0.59 -20.06 1.41
CA LEU A 200 -0.58 -19.92 -0.05
C LEU A 200 0.79 -19.44 -0.52
N LEU A 201 1.34 -18.39 0.08
CA LEU A 201 2.64 -17.84 -0.32
C LEU A 201 3.78 -18.85 -0.15
N GLN A 202 3.74 -19.73 0.85
CA GLN A 202 4.71 -20.82 1.04
C GLN A 202 4.70 -21.82 -0.12
N GLN A 203 3.61 -21.94 -0.88
CA GLN A 203 3.51 -22.81 -2.06
C GLN A 203 4.02 -22.11 -3.34
N PHE A 204 4.25 -20.80 -3.29
CA PHE A 204 4.65 -20.00 -4.45
C PHE A 204 5.95 -19.22 -4.18
N PRO A 205 7.11 -19.90 -4.18
CA PRO A 205 8.40 -19.30 -3.87
C PRO A 205 8.86 -18.22 -4.88
N GLN A 206 8.16 -18.09 -6.02
CA GLN A 206 8.35 -16.98 -6.94
C GLN A 206 7.87 -15.64 -6.37
N VAL A 207 7.05 -15.61 -5.32
CA VAL A 207 6.73 -14.37 -4.60
C VAL A 207 7.93 -13.99 -3.73
N LYS A 208 8.73 -13.05 -4.24
CA LYS A 208 10.00 -12.65 -3.61
C LYS A 208 9.83 -11.51 -2.61
N LEU A 209 8.92 -10.58 -2.92
CA LEU A 209 8.67 -9.38 -2.12
C LEU A 209 7.19 -9.25 -1.77
N PHE A 210 6.91 -8.79 -0.56
CA PHE A 210 5.57 -8.43 -0.10
C PHE A 210 5.59 -7.02 0.46
N LEU A 211 4.91 -6.09 -0.24
CA LEU A 211 4.81 -4.69 0.16
C LEU A 211 3.48 -4.43 0.85
N HIS A 212 3.53 -3.68 1.95
CA HIS A 212 2.31 -3.27 2.65
C HIS A 212 2.46 -1.90 3.33
N GLY A 213 1.39 -1.41 3.93
CA GLY A 213 1.33 -0.22 4.76
C GLY A 213 0.60 -0.51 6.08
N HIS A 214 -0.38 0.33 6.43
CA HIS A 214 -1.33 0.16 7.53
C HIS A 214 -0.76 0.32 8.94
N THR A 215 0.47 -0.12 9.21
CA THR A 215 1.04 -0.04 10.57
C THR A 215 1.61 1.33 10.90
N HIS A 216 1.83 2.17 9.88
CA HIS A 216 2.54 3.46 9.97
C HIS A 216 3.97 3.33 10.54
N ARG A 217 4.57 2.16 10.44
CA ARG A 217 5.93 1.89 10.90
C ARG A 217 6.76 1.37 9.75
N GLN A 218 7.78 2.10 9.37
CA GLN A 218 8.69 1.63 8.32
C GLN A 218 9.49 0.42 8.84
N THR A 219 9.26 -0.75 8.24
CA THR A 219 9.91 -2.00 8.64
C THR A 219 10.33 -2.84 7.43
N LEU A 220 11.34 -3.68 7.67
CA LEU A 220 11.82 -4.67 6.73
C LEU A 220 12.08 -5.97 7.49
N ALA A 221 11.56 -7.08 6.99
CA ALA A 221 11.78 -8.41 7.54
C ALA A 221 12.07 -9.43 6.43
N ASP A 222 13.18 -10.15 6.54
CA ASP A 222 13.49 -11.29 5.69
C ASP A 222 12.90 -12.56 6.30
N LEU A 223 11.86 -13.11 5.67
CA LEU A 223 11.17 -14.31 6.15
C LEU A 223 11.41 -15.53 5.25
N ARG A 224 12.41 -15.49 4.37
CA ARG A 224 12.72 -16.59 3.44
C ARG A 224 13.08 -17.88 4.16
N GLY A 225 13.67 -17.81 5.35
CA GLY A 225 13.88 -18.96 6.22
C GLY A 225 12.60 -19.72 6.61
N ASN A 226 11.45 -19.07 6.53
CA ASN A 226 10.12 -19.65 6.75
C ASN A 226 9.35 -19.88 5.43
N GLN A 227 10.03 -19.87 4.29
CA GLN A 227 9.44 -19.99 2.94
C GLN A 227 8.40 -18.85 2.65
N LEU A 228 8.62 -17.68 3.21
CA LEU A 228 7.82 -16.48 2.99
C LEU A 228 8.67 -15.40 2.31
N PRO A 229 8.08 -14.42 1.64
CA PRO A 229 8.83 -13.35 0.98
C PRO A 229 9.57 -12.44 1.97
N ILE A 230 10.44 -11.58 1.44
CA ILE A 230 10.91 -10.40 2.15
C ILE A 230 9.74 -9.42 2.26
N ILE A 231 9.48 -8.92 3.47
CA ILE A 231 8.35 -8.04 3.77
C ILE A 231 8.84 -6.61 3.96
N LEU A 232 8.14 -5.67 3.34
CA LEU A 232 8.43 -4.25 3.41
C LEU A 232 7.17 -3.46 3.77
N ASP A 233 7.22 -2.77 4.90
CA ASP A 233 6.29 -1.69 5.23
C ASP A 233 6.97 -0.35 4.93
N SER A 234 6.32 0.52 4.16
CA SER A 234 6.86 1.86 3.91
C SER A 234 6.62 2.82 5.08
N GLY A 235 5.79 2.44 6.03
CA GLY A 235 5.25 3.36 7.01
C GLY A 235 4.24 4.32 6.39
N SER A 236 3.93 5.40 7.08
CA SER A 236 3.12 6.48 6.51
C SER A 236 4.01 7.58 5.96
N THR A 237 3.93 7.82 4.65
CA THR A 237 4.79 8.81 3.98
C THR A 237 4.51 10.23 4.45
N THR A 238 3.28 10.55 4.86
CA THR A 238 2.91 11.88 5.34
C THR A 238 3.00 12.05 6.86
N HIS A 239 3.38 11.01 7.61
CA HIS A 239 3.45 11.13 9.06
C HIS A 239 4.45 12.22 9.49
N LYS A 240 4.02 13.11 10.37
CA LYS A 240 4.75 14.34 10.73
C LYS A 240 6.17 14.09 11.24
N TYR A 241 6.37 13.03 12.03
CA TYR A 241 7.65 12.74 12.70
C TYR A 241 8.30 11.44 12.23
N LEU A 242 7.52 10.53 11.66
CA LEU A 242 7.94 9.20 11.26
C LEU A 242 7.69 8.96 9.77
N GLY A 243 7.66 10.04 8.98
CA GLY A 243 7.50 9.94 7.53
C GLY A 243 8.55 9.03 6.92
N GLY A 244 8.09 8.05 6.12
CA GLY A 244 8.96 7.07 5.49
C GLY A 244 8.47 6.63 4.12
N TRP A 245 9.40 6.13 3.31
CA TRP A 245 9.15 5.44 2.06
C TRP A 245 10.35 4.57 1.69
N ASN A 246 10.16 3.60 0.80
CA ASN A 246 11.24 2.70 0.37
C ASN A 246 11.53 2.90 -1.11
N LEU A 247 12.83 2.98 -1.47
CA LEU A 247 13.29 2.80 -2.84
C LEU A 247 13.81 1.36 -2.95
N ILE A 248 13.33 0.63 -3.94
CA ILE A 248 13.62 -0.79 -4.12
C ILE A 248 14.19 -0.98 -5.52
N ASP A 249 15.44 -1.37 -5.60
CA ASP A 249 16.11 -1.78 -6.84
C ASP A 249 16.04 -3.28 -6.97
N ILE A 250 15.31 -3.79 -7.97
CA ILE A 250 15.16 -5.23 -8.24
C ILE A 250 15.87 -5.65 -9.52
N SER A 251 16.51 -6.80 -9.47
CA SER A 251 17.19 -7.43 -10.59
C SER A 251 17.02 -8.94 -10.57
N ASP A 252 17.59 -9.64 -11.54
CA ASP A 252 17.62 -11.12 -11.57
C ASP A 252 18.51 -11.70 -10.46
N GLN A 253 19.43 -10.91 -9.90
CA GLN A 253 20.38 -11.37 -8.88
C GLN A 253 19.88 -11.16 -7.45
N GLY A 254 19.05 -10.14 -7.24
CA GLY A 254 18.61 -9.76 -5.92
C GLY A 254 17.86 -8.44 -5.87
N CYS A 255 17.73 -7.88 -4.70
CA CYS A 255 17.22 -6.51 -4.53
C CYS A 255 18.00 -5.73 -3.48
N ASP A 256 18.10 -4.43 -3.72
CA ASP A 256 18.52 -3.45 -2.73
C ASP A 256 17.33 -2.64 -2.25
N VAL A 257 17.17 -2.53 -0.95
CA VAL A 257 16.11 -1.75 -0.32
C VAL A 257 16.73 -0.57 0.41
N HIS A 258 16.43 0.63 -0.05
CA HIS A 258 16.86 1.88 0.55
C HIS A 258 15.68 2.51 1.29
N MET A 259 15.79 2.61 2.60
CA MET A 259 14.79 3.24 3.45
C MET A 259 15.06 4.74 3.54
N TYR A 260 14.07 5.54 3.15
CA TYR A 260 14.09 6.98 3.28
C TYR A 260 13.21 7.43 4.44
N GLN A 261 13.68 8.37 5.24
CA GLN A 261 12.92 8.98 6.32
C GLN A 261 12.97 10.49 6.24
N LEU A 262 11.91 11.12 6.73
CA LEU A 262 11.85 12.56 6.82
C LEU A 262 12.70 13.04 8.01
N LYS A 263 13.74 13.83 7.73
CA LYS A 263 14.57 14.48 8.73
C LYS A 263 14.71 15.96 8.40
N ASN A 264 14.45 16.83 9.36
CA ASN A 264 14.57 18.28 9.17
C ASN A 264 13.89 18.79 7.89
N SER A 265 12.70 18.26 7.59
CA SER A 265 11.90 18.57 6.40
C SER A 265 12.51 18.12 5.04
N SER A 266 13.53 17.30 5.06
CA SER A 266 14.12 16.67 3.86
C SER A 266 14.04 15.14 3.92
N TRP A 267 14.01 14.51 2.76
CA TRP A 267 14.03 13.04 2.65
C TRP A 267 15.47 12.55 2.62
N GLU A 268 15.87 11.80 3.64
CA GLU A 268 17.21 11.25 3.76
C GLU A 268 17.20 9.73 3.72
N LYS A 269 18.11 9.14 2.96
CA LYS A 269 18.35 7.71 2.98
C LYS A 269 19.01 7.33 4.31
N THR A 270 18.32 6.50 5.09
CA THR A 270 18.76 6.15 6.46
C THR A 270 19.36 4.76 6.56
N LYS A 271 18.95 3.86 5.66
CA LYS A 271 19.41 2.46 5.67
C LYS A 271 19.38 1.88 4.26
N THR A 272 20.33 1.00 3.96
CA THR A 272 20.30 0.12 2.79
C THR A 272 20.41 -1.33 3.28
N SER A 273 19.63 -2.21 2.67
CA SER A 273 19.70 -3.66 2.91
C SER A 273 19.70 -4.36 1.57
N SER A 274 20.66 -5.26 1.36
CA SER A 274 20.83 -6.00 0.11
C SER A 274 20.48 -7.46 0.32
N PHE A 275 19.79 -8.06 -0.67
CA PHE A 275 19.36 -9.43 -0.65
C PHE A 275 19.67 -10.08 -2.01
N THR A 276 20.19 -11.28 -2.00
CA THR A 276 20.34 -12.15 -3.19
C THR A 276 19.17 -13.11 -3.25
N TRP A 277 18.75 -13.53 -4.48
CA TRP A 277 17.66 -14.49 -4.64
C TRP A 277 18.10 -15.94 -4.45
N GLU A 278 19.35 -16.21 -4.63
CA GLU A 278 19.94 -17.51 -4.28
C GLU A 278 20.36 -17.54 -2.81
N PRO A 279 20.21 -18.70 -2.14
CA PRO A 279 20.58 -18.83 -0.73
C PRO A 279 22.09 -18.73 -0.49
#